data_a046f996a3c2a836772e8c658a52607b
#
_entry.id   a046f996a3c2a836772e8c658a52607b
#
_cell.length_a   1.000
_cell.length_b   1.000
_cell.length_c   1.000
_cell.angle_alpha   90.00
_cell.angle_beta   90.00
_cell.angle_gamma   90.00
#
_symmetry.space_group_name_H-M   'P 1'
#
loop_
_entity.id
_entity.type
_entity.pdbx_description
1 polymer ?
#
loop_
_entity_poly.entity_id
_entity_poly.type
_entity_poly.pdbx_seq_one_letter_code
_entity_poly.pdbx_strand_id
1 'polypeptide(L)'
;MVVDCNVLVSAAMSPSTCRRCLSEIARSHTWLYSRATLQEFLEVAQYTHIKPYFPRVKKIIKVMLRLGVEVRPVDDPVDLPDPDDAVYLQTALAAQADILITGNRKHFPFEEYRGIRIVSPREFLMLTQEQGENE
;
A
#
# COMPACT_ATOMS: atom_id res chain seq x y z
N MET A 1 -7.48 3.36 1.47
CA MET A 1 -6.12 3.52 0.93
C MET A 1 -5.54 2.17 0.57
N VAL A 2 -4.85 2.10 -0.54
CA VAL A 2 -4.15 0.88 -0.97
C VAL A 2 -2.65 1.12 -0.82
N VAL A 3 -1.93 0.10 -0.35
CA VAL A 3 -0.49 0.19 -0.10
C VAL A 3 0.24 -0.81 -1.00
N ASP A 4 1.20 -0.31 -1.78
CA ASP A 4 2.03 -1.15 -2.63
C ASP A 4 2.93 -2.05 -1.78
N CYS A 5 3.17 -3.26 -2.27
CA CYS A 5 4.00 -4.28 -1.61
C CYS A 5 5.36 -3.76 -1.17
N ASN A 6 6.02 -2.93 -1.96
CA ASN A 6 7.34 -2.40 -1.60
C ASN A 6 7.33 -1.59 -0.30
N VAL A 7 6.23 -0.89 -0.01
CA VAL A 7 6.06 -0.15 1.25
C VAL A 7 5.92 -1.12 2.42
N LEU A 8 5.15 -2.19 2.25
CA LEU A 8 4.97 -3.22 3.27
C LEU A 8 6.29 -3.92 3.59
N VAL A 9 7.06 -4.27 2.57
CA VAL A 9 8.36 -4.91 2.71
C VAL A 9 9.35 -3.99 3.43
N SER A 10 9.42 -2.73 3.04
CA SER A 10 10.29 -1.75 3.67
C SER A 10 9.94 -1.56 5.15
N ALA A 11 8.64 -1.53 5.47
CA ALA A 11 8.18 -1.43 6.86
C ALA A 11 8.57 -2.65 7.69
N ALA A 12 8.59 -3.83 7.08
CA ALA A 12 9.00 -5.05 7.76
C ALA A 12 10.50 -5.07 8.04
N MET A 13 11.31 -4.53 7.13
CA MET A 13 12.76 -4.63 7.19
C MET A 13 13.41 -3.62 8.15
N SER A 14 12.82 -2.46 8.38
CA SER A 14 13.44 -1.44 9.23
C SER A 14 12.41 -0.49 9.84
N PRO A 15 12.72 0.12 11.00
CA PRO A 15 11.89 1.19 11.59
C PRO A 15 12.08 2.46 10.75
N SER A 16 11.23 2.65 9.76
CA SER A 16 11.37 3.67 8.73
C SER A 16 10.10 4.48 8.58
N THR A 17 10.13 5.44 7.66
CA THR A 17 8.96 6.20 7.22
C THR A 17 7.82 5.27 6.81
N CYS A 18 8.13 4.15 6.16
CA CYS A 18 7.12 3.18 5.74
C CYS A 18 6.39 2.58 6.95
N ARG A 19 7.11 2.22 8.01
CA ARG A 19 6.48 1.68 9.23
C ARG A 19 5.57 2.71 9.90
N ARG A 20 6.00 3.95 9.96
CA ARG A 20 5.18 5.06 10.50
C ARG A 20 3.93 5.27 9.64
N CYS A 21 4.08 5.17 8.34
CA CYS A 21 2.97 5.26 7.38
C CYS A 21 1.91 4.19 7.67
N LEU A 22 2.32 2.93 7.84
CA LEU A 22 1.39 1.84 8.15
C LEU A 22 0.70 2.05 9.49
N SER A 23 1.41 2.55 10.50
CA SER A 23 0.83 2.86 11.81
C SER A 23 -0.27 3.92 11.69
N GLU A 24 -0.03 4.94 10.89
CA GLU A 24 -1.01 6.01 10.67
C GLU A 24 -2.25 5.47 9.94
N ILE A 25 -2.06 4.65 8.92
CA ILE A 25 -3.17 4.03 8.19
C ILE A 25 -4.01 3.16 9.14
N ALA A 26 -3.36 2.33 9.94
CA ALA A 26 -4.04 1.41 10.86
C ALA A 26 -4.85 2.16 11.92
N ARG A 27 -4.35 3.32 12.35
CA ARG A 27 -4.98 4.10 13.43
C ARG A 27 -6.11 4.98 12.94
N SER A 28 -6.01 5.58 11.75
CA SER A 28 -6.88 6.68 11.36
C SER A 28 -7.53 6.56 9.99
N HIS A 29 -7.24 5.48 9.24
CA HIS A 29 -7.72 5.35 7.86
C HIS A 29 -8.22 3.94 7.58
N THR A 30 -8.90 3.77 6.46
CA THR A 30 -9.33 2.45 6.00
C THR A 30 -8.23 1.85 5.11
N TRP A 31 -7.72 0.70 5.50
CA TRP A 31 -6.71 -0.04 4.75
C TRP A 31 -7.41 -1.00 3.81
N LEU A 32 -7.21 -0.81 2.51
CA LEU A 32 -7.84 -1.62 1.48
C LEU A 32 -6.81 -2.56 0.87
N TYR A 33 -7.18 -3.80 0.68
CA TYR A 33 -6.32 -4.79 0.03
C TYR A 33 -7.17 -5.76 -0.77
N SER A 34 -6.53 -6.48 -1.69
CA SER A 34 -7.17 -7.57 -2.40
C SER A 34 -6.39 -8.86 -2.13
N ARG A 35 -6.99 -9.99 -2.46
CA ARG A 35 -6.32 -11.28 -2.35
C ARG A 35 -5.02 -11.28 -3.15
N ALA A 36 -5.02 -10.70 -4.35
CA ALA A 36 -3.84 -10.64 -5.21
C ALA A 36 -2.72 -9.80 -4.60
N THR A 37 -3.03 -8.64 -4.00
CA THR A 37 -2.00 -7.81 -3.37
C THR A 37 -1.43 -8.47 -2.11
N LEU A 38 -2.27 -9.14 -1.34
CA LEU A 38 -1.81 -9.91 -0.19
C LEU A 38 -0.89 -11.07 -0.61
N GLN A 39 -1.27 -11.79 -1.66
CA GLN A 39 -0.49 -12.90 -2.18
C GLN A 39 0.88 -12.44 -2.66
N GLU A 40 0.98 -11.31 -3.35
CA GLU A 40 2.26 -10.76 -3.78
C GLU A 40 3.16 -10.48 -2.58
N PHE A 41 2.63 -9.89 -1.51
CA PHE A 41 3.39 -9.63 -0.29
C PHE A 41 3.93 -10.94 0.31
N LEU A 42 3.10 -11.98 0.36
CA LEU A 42 3.50 -13.29 0.86
C LEU A 42 4.61 -13.91 0.00
N GLU A 43 4.52 -13.78 -1.31
CA GLU A 43 5.53 -14.29 -2.25
C GLU A 43 6.86 -13.56 -2.09
N VAL A 44 6.83 -12.23 -2.05
CA VAL A 44 8.04 -11.40 -1.89
C VAL A 44 8.68 -11.67 -0.53
N ALA A 45 7.91 -11.96 0.51
CA ALA A 45 8.41 -12.29 1.82
C ALA A 45 9.25 -13.58 1.85
N GLN A 46 9.15 -14.42 0.81
CA GLN A 46 9.96 -15.63 0.68
C GLN A 46 11.33 -15.37 0.06
N TYR A 47 11.58 -14.19 -0.48
CA TYR A 47 12.89 -13.86 -1.06
C TYR A 47 13.96 -13.94 0.02
N THR A 48 15.14 -14.45 -0.35
CA THR A 48 16.23 -14.76 0.60
C THR A 48 16.59 -13.58 1.51
N HIS A 49 16.66 -12.37 0.96
CA HIS A 49 17.05 -11.19 1.73
C HIS A 49 15.91 -10.61 2.58
N ILE A 50 14.67 -11.07 2.39
CA ILE A 50 13.50 -10.61 3.14
C ILE A 50 13.07 -11.64 4.19
N LYS A 51 13.34 -12.91 3.93
CA LYS A 51 12.97 -14.02 4.79
C LYS A 51 13.32 -13.85 6.28
N PRO A 52 14.49 -13.27 6.65
CA PRO A 52 14.80 -13.02 8.06
C PRO A 52 13.82 -12.11 8.78
N TYR A 53 13.07 -11.29 8.04
CA TYR A 53 12.10 -10.34 8.59
C TYR A 53 10.68 -10.91 8.65
N PHE A 54 10.50 -12.19 8.38
CA PHE A 54 9.18 -12.83 8.34
C PHE A 54 8.35 -12.63 9.60
N PRO A 55 8.91 -12.64 10.83
CA PRO A 55 8.10 -12.33 12.02
C PRO A 55 7.43 -10.96 11.95
N ARG A 56 8.10 -9.96 11.37
CA ARG A 56 7.53 -8.63 11.18
C ARG A 56 6.49 -8.63 10.04
N VAL A 57 6.75 -9.36 8.98
CA VAL A 57 5.79 -9.56 7.88
C VAL A 57 4.48 -10.13 8.43
N LYS A 58 4.57 -11.15 9.29
CA LYS A 58 3.39 -11.76 9.92
C LYS A 58 2.59 -10.75 10.74
N LYS A 59 3.26 -9.86 11.48
CA LYS A 59 2.58 -8.82 12.25
C LYS A 59 1.81 -7.86 11.35
N ILE A 60 2.44 -7.44 10.25
CA ILE A 60 1.81 -6.56 9.27
C ILE A 60 0.57 -7.22 8.67
N ILE A 61 0.68 -8.49 8.28
CA ILE A 61 -0.45 -9.24 7.73
C ILE A 61 -1.58 -9.34 8.73
N LYS A 62 -1.28 -9.64 10.00
CA LYS A 62 -2.30 -9.73 11.05
C LYS A 62 -3.05 -8.41 11.21
N VAL A 63 -2.35 -7.29 11.22
CA VAL A 63 -2.97 -5.97 11.32
C VAL A 63 -3.85 -5.71 10.10
N MET A 64 -3.33 -5.99 8.90
CA MET A 64 -4.07 -5.79 7.66
C MET A 64 -5.35 -6.64 7.62
N LEU A 65 -5.27 -7.92 8.01
CA LEU A 65 -6.43 -8.79 8.03
C LEU A 65 -7.45 -8.39 9.10
N ARG A 66 -6.99 -7.86 10.23
CA ARG A 66 -7.85 -7.47 11.34
C ARG A 66 -8.56 -6.14 11.11
N LEU A 67 -7.84 -5.15 10.60
CA LEU A 67 -8.32 -3.78 10.46
C LEU A 67 -8.68 -3.40 9.03
N GLY A 68 -8.13 -4.11 8.04
CA GLY A 68 -8.32 -3.80 6.64
C GLY A 68 -9.61 -4.37 6.08
N VAL A 69 -9.95 -3.90 4.91
CA VAL A 69 -11.12 -4.36 4.15
C VAL A 69 -10.61 -5.02 2.86
N GLU A 70 -10.99 -6.27 2.67
CA GLU A 70 -10.68 -6.98 1.42
C GLU A 70 -11.67 -6.56 0.35
N VAL A 71 -11.15 -6.17 -0.80
CA VAL A 71 -11.97 -5.80 -1.96
C VAL A 71 -11.58 -6.65 -3.16
N ARG A 72 -12.53 -6.83 -4.07
CA ARG A 72 -12.29 -7.53 -5.32
C ARG A 72 -11.90 -6.51 -6.38
N PRO A 73 -10.70 -6.63 -7.02
CA PRO A 73 -10.27 -5.69 -8.04
C PRO A 73 -11.25 -5.63 -9.21
N VAL A 74 -11.37 -4.45 -9.83
CA VAL A 74 -12.11 -4.33 -11.10
C VAL A 74 -11.28 -4.93 -12.23
N ASP A 75 -11.96 -5.32 -13.33
CA ASP A 75 -11.29 -5.89 -14.50
C ASP A 75 -10.82 -4.83 -15.50
N ASP A 76 -11.02 -3.56 -15.21
CA ASP A 76 -10.64 -2.48 -16.11
C ASP A 76 -9.14 -2.50 -16.40
N PRO A 77 -8.73 -2.48 -17.68
CA PRO A 77 -7.30 -2.49 -18.00
C PRO A 77 -6.65 -1.18 -17.57
N VAL A 78 -5.45 -1.30 -17.02
CA VAL A 78 -4.62 -0.15 -16.63
C VAL A 78 -3.27 -0.31 -17.31
N ASP A 79 -2.87 0.70 -18.08
CA ASP A 79 -1.60 0.67 -18.80
C ASP A 79 -0.49 1.23 -17.91
N LEU A 80 0.37 0.33 -17.44
CA LEU A 80 1.50 0.65 -16.57
C LEU A 80 2.80 0.06 -17.14
N PRO A 81 3.97 0.64 -16.77
CA PRO A 81 5.27 0.08 -17.18
C PRO A 81 5.41 -1.40 -16.83
N ASP A 82 4.93 -1.81 -15.66
CA ASP A 82 4.85 -3.22 -15.27
C ASP A 82 3.38 -3.62 -15.17
N PRO A 83 2.90 -4.53 -16.04
CA PRO A 83 1.51 -4.96 -16.00
C PRO A 83 1.08 -5.59 -14.67
N ASP A 84 2.02 -6.19 -13.92
CA ASP A 84 1.72 -6.81 -12.63
C ASP A 84 1.29 -5.80 -11.57
N ASP A 85 1.63 -4.52 -11.75
CA ASP A 85 1.25 -3.45 -10.83
C ASP A 85 -0.20 -2.99 -11.02
N ALA A 86 -0.84 -3.36 -12.12
CA ALA A 86 -2.21 -2.92 -12.42
C ALA A 86 -3.20 -3.29 -11.31
N VAL A 87 -2.99 -4.41 -10.62
CA VAL A 87 -3.90 -4.87 -9.57
C VAL A 87 -4.02 -3.88 -8.41
N TYR A 88 -2.99 -3.08 -8.14
CA TYR A 88 -3.07 -2.06 -7.09
C TYR A 88 -4.07 -0.96 -7.43
N LEU A 89 -4.05 -0.47 -8.67
CA LEU A 89 -5.02 0.52 -9.14
C LEU A 89 -6.41 -0.10 -9.30
N GLN A 90 -6.49 -1.33 -9.77
CA GLN A 90 -7.75 -2.05 -9.89
C GLN A 90 -8.41 -2.27 -8.52
N THR A 91 -7.62 -2.55 -7.50
CA THR A 91 -8.09 -2.66 -6.12
C THR A 91 -8.61 -1.31 -5.61
N ALA A 92 -7.84 -0.25 -5.86
CA ALA A 92 -8.20 1.10 -5.44
C ALA A 92 -9.49 1.57 -6.15
N LEU A 93 -9.63 1.30 -7.44
CA LEU A 93 -10.83 1.65 -8.20
C LEU A 93 -12.07 0.93 -7.67
N ALA A 94 -11.94 -0.35 -7.33
CA ALA A 94 -13.05 -1.16 -6.82
C ALA A 94 -13.66 -0.58 -5.54
N ALA A 95 -12.82 -0.02 -4.68
CA ALA A 95 -13.24 0.54 -3.40
C ALA A 95 -13.40 2.05 -3.43
N GLN A 96 -13.21 2.69 -4.58
CA GLN A 96 -13.19 4.15 -4.70
C GLN A 96 -12.22 4.79 -3.71
N ALA A 97 -11.02 4.22 -3.60
CA ALA A 97 -9.98 4.70 -2.71
C ALA A 97 -9.49 6.08 -3.13
N ASP A 98 -9.10 6.88 -2.15
CA ASP A 98 -8.57 8.22 -2.41
C ASP A 98 -7.08 8.19 -2.74
N ILE A 99 -6.35 7.22 -2.19
CA ILE A 99 -4.89 7.23 -2.20
C ILE A 99 -4.33 5.82 -2.44
N LEU A 100 -3.32 5.75 -3.30
CA LEU A 100 -2.40 4.62 -3.43
C LEU A 100 -1.03 5.07 -2.95
N ILE A 101 -0.45 4.34 -2.00
CA ILE A 101 0.86 4.64 -1.44
C ILE A 101 1.89 3.69 -2.04
N THR A 102 2.91 4.25 -2.69
CA THR A 102 3.97 3.46 -3.32
C THR A 102 5.34 4.07 -3.03
N GLY A 103 6.34 3.21 -2.84
CA GLY A 103 7.73 3.63 -2.73
C GLY A 103 8.42 3.83 -4.07
N ASN A 104 7.76 3.52 -5.18
CA ASN A 104 8.35 3.59 -6.50
C ASN A 104 7.41 4.28 -7.51
N ARG A 105 7.55 5.59 -7.63
CA ARG A 105 6.73 6.41 -8.51
C ARG A 105 6.91 6.12 -9.99
N LYS A 106 8.04 5.49 -10.37
CA LYS A 106 8.26 5.11 -11.76
C LYS A 106 7.32 4.01 -12.23
N HIS A 107 6.85 3.17 -11.30
CA HIS A 107 5.88 2.12 -11.60
C HIS A 107 4.47 2.70 -11.83
N PHE A 108 4.19 3.88 -11.27
CA PHE A 108 2.90 4.55 -11.39
C PHE A 108 3.15 5.98 -11.84
N PRO A 109 3.35 6.21 -13.17
CA PRO A 109 3.77 7.53 -13.68
C PRO A 109 2.63 8.54 -13.77
N PHE A 110 1.83 8.66 -12.72
CA PHE A 110 0.72 9.59 -12.60
C PHE A 110 0.76 10.24 -11.23
N GLU A 111 0.40 11.52 -11.14
CA GLU A 111 0.12 12.14 -9.84
C GLU A 111 -1.25 11.72 -9.34
N GLU A 112 -2.18 11.54 -10.26
CA GLU A 112 -3.54 11.09 -9.98
C GLU A 112 -4.03 10.21 -11.11
N TYR A 113 -4.73 9.14 -10.77
CA TYR A 113 -5.33 8.23 -11.75
C TYR A 113 -6.78 8.01 -11.39
N ARG A 114 -7.70 8.58 -12.20
CA ARG A 114 -9.16 8.42 -12.05
C ARG A 114 -9.63 8.70 -10.62
N GLY A 115 -9.12 9.78 -10.02
CA GLY A 115 -9.49 10.20 -8.67
C GLY A 115 -8.61 9.61 -7.56
N ILE A 116 -7.70 8.71 -7.88
CA ILE A 116 -6.79 8.09 -6.92
C ILE A 116 -5.46 8.86 -6.94
N ARG A 117 -5.10 9.51 -5.83
CA ARG A 117 -3.80 10.17 -5.71
C ARG A 117 -2.73 9.13 -5.45
N ILE A 118 -1.60 9.25 -6.17
CA ILE A 118 -0.46 8.35 -6.00
C ILE A 118 0.61 9.11 -5.25
N VAL A 119 0.94 8.64 -4.05
CA VAL A 119 1.85 9.33 -3.13
C VAL A 119 2.91 8.37 -2.59
N SER A 120 4.05 8.93 -2.18
CA SER A 120 5.06 8.20 -1.42
C SER A 120 4.64 8.11 0.05
N PRO A 121 5.26 7.21 0.84
CA PRO A 121 5.02 7.19 2.28
C PRO A 121 5.28 8.53 2.95
N ARG A 122 6.34 9.21 2.54
CA ARG A 122 6.67 10.54 3.09
C ARG A 122 5.61 11.58 2.75
N GLU A 123 5.17 11.62 1.49
CA GLU A 123 4.10 12.53 1.07
C GLU A 123 2.81 12.27 1.84
N PHE A 124 2.48 11.00 2.04
CA PHE A 124 1.31 10.62 2.82
C PHE A 124 1.37 11.16 4.25
N LEU A 125 2.52 11.00 4.92
CA LEU A 125 2.68 11.50 6.28
C LEU A 125 2.60 13.02 6.34
N MET A 126 3.12 13.71 5.34
CA MET A 126 3.01 15.17 5.26
C MET A 126 1.56 15.61 5.10
N LEU A 127 0.78 14.92 4.28
CA LEU A 127 -0.64 15.21 4.11
C LEU A 127 -1.43 15.04 5.41
N THR A 128 -1.13 13.99 6.18
CA THR A 128 -1.80 13.77 7.46
C THR A 128 -1.42 14.82 8.52
N GLN A 129 -0.18 15.29 8.50
CA GLN A 129 0.25 16.39 9.37
C GLN A 129 -0.49 17.68 9.04
N GLU A 130 -0.61 18.04 7.77
CA GLU A 130 -1.33 19.23 7.34
C GLU A 130 -2.80 19.20 7.80
N GLN A 131 -3.45 18.05 7.70
CA GLN A 131 -4.82 17.87 8.17
C GLN A 131 -4.90 18.07 9.70
N GLY A 132 -3.95 17.53 10.45
CA GLY A 132 -3.89 17.67 11.89
C GLY A 132 -3.69 19.12 12.33
N GLU A 133 -2.88 19.89 11.61
CA GLU A 133 -2.62 21.31 11.90
C GLU A 133 -3.83 22.20 11.64
N ASN A 134 -4.72 21.79 10.73
CA ASN A 134 -5.91 22.56 10.38
C ASN A 134 -7.13 22.24 11.25
N GLU A 135 -7.01 21.25 12.10
CA GLU A 135 -8.02 20.91 13.09
C GLU A 135 -7.80 21.65 14.40
#